data_4608524bb9041718bb87be56b1c0eda7
#
_entry.id   4608524bb9041718bb87be56b1c0eda7
#
_cell.length_a   1.000
_cell.length_b   1.000
_cell.length_c   1.000
_cell.angle_alpha   90.00
_cell.angle_beta   90.00
_cell.angle_gamma   90.00
#
_symmetry.space_group_name_H-M   'P 1'
#
loop_
_entity.id
_entity.type
_entity.pdbx_description
1 polymer ?
#
loop_
_entity_poly.entity_id
_entity_poly.type
_entity_poly.pdbx_seq_one_letter_code
_entity_poly.pdbx_strand_id
1 'polypeptide(L)'
;RRGFLQSFPPKKKGALRLLKPNELETLRQMARGLAAQFGSNCEVVVHEISERSTSHSVVAIENGHVSGRKLGDGPSQVVLEQLGKDGRAPEDQLCYLTRTPDGKLLKSSSIYIRDESGRVCAIFCINFDISALAMAEQALAGLTSAHPAGEETPRITHNVNDLLDDLIEQSDRLIGKPVALMSKEDKVRAIHFLNEHGALLVTKSGDKIAKHFGISKYTLYSYLDVKTGGKSND
;
A
#
# COMPACT_ATOMS: atom_id res chain seq x y z
N ARG A 1 -43.15 17.86 36.31
CA ARG A 1 -41.68 18.16 36.44
C ARG A 1 -41.26 18.87 35.16
N ARG A 2 -41.08 20.21 35.25
CA ARG A 2 -40.65 21.07 34.16
C ARG A 2 -39.13 20.94 34.03
N GLY A 3 -38.64 20.42 32.89
CA GLY A 3 -37.21 20.38 32.53
C GLY A 3 -36.73 21.76 32.13
N PHE A 4 -35.73 22.27 32.80
CA PHE A 4 -35.00 23.48 32.51
C PHE A 4 -34.20 23.26 31.22
N LEU A 5 -34.68 23.81 30.11
CA LEU A 5 -33.89 24.00 28.90
C LEU A 5 -32.96 25.21 29.13
N GLN A 6 -31.70 24.96 29.49
CA GLN A 6 -30.68 25.99 29.46
C GLN A 6 -30.43 26.38 27.98
N SER A 7 -30.94 27.56 27.61
CA SER A 7 -30.61 28.22 26.35
C SER A 7 -29.17 28.72 26.43
N PHE A 8 -28.26 28.05 25.71
CA PHE A 8 -26.92 28.60 25.48
C PHE A 8 -27.07 29.89 24.66
N PRO A 9 -26.45 31.01 25.08
CA PRO A 9 -26.46 32.23 24.27
C PRO A 9 -25.77 31.95 22.91
N PRO A 10 -26.30 32.54 21.81
CA PRO A 10 -25.65 32.40 20.50
C PRO A 10 -24.25 32.98 20.60
N LYS A 11 -23.21 32.15 20.31
CA LYS A 11 -21.83 32.62 20.19
C LYS A 11 -21.82 33.73 19.15
N LYS A 12 -21.48 34.97 19.55
CA LYS A 12 -21.25 36.08 18.62
C LYS A 12 -20.27 35.60 17.56
N LYS A 13 -20.67 35.57 16.29
CA LYS A 13 -19.80 35.38 15.15
C LYS A 13 -18.81 36.56 15.11
N GLY A 14 -17.67 36.43 15.79
CA GLY A 14 -16.60 37.40 15.63
C GLY A 14 -16.03 37.30 14.21
N ALA A 15 -15.61 38.44 13.63
CA ALA A 15 -15.00 38.46 12.30
C ALA A 15 -13.82 37.48 12.24
N LEU A 16 -13.71 36.74 11.14
CA LEU A 16 -12.56 35.86 10.86
C LEU A 16 -11.28 36.72 10.86
N ARG A 17 -10.28 36.28 11.60
CA ARG A 17 -9.02 36.99 11.70
C ARG A 17 -8.18 36.66 10.47
N LEU A 18 -7.70 37.67 9.77
CA LEU A 18 -6.68 37.54 8.71
C LEU A 18 -5.31 37.17 9.32
N LEU A 19 -4.46 36.55 8.51
CA LEU A 19 -3.06 36.27 8.89
C LEU A 19 -2.32 37.57 9.20
N LYS A 20 -1.55 37.57 10.27
CA LYS A 20 -0.59 38.68 10.53
C LYS A 20 0.52 38.63 9.47
N PRO A 21 1.12 39.77 9.11
CA PRO A 21 2.19 39.81 8.12
C PRO A 21 3.37 38.85 8.40
N ASN A 22 3.75 38.69 9.66
CA ASN A 22 4.83 37.76 10.07
C ASN A 22 4.37 36.29 9.95
N GLU A 23 3.12 35.97 10.22
CA GLU A 23 2.56 34.62 10.05
C GLU A 23 2.56 34.23 8.56
N LEU A 24 2.09 35.12 7.69
CA LEU A 24 2.11 34.91 6.25
C LEU A 24 3.54 34.76 5.72
N GLU A 25 4.49 35.57 6.20
CA GLU A 25 5.90 35.45 5.75
C GLU A 25 6.52 34.13 6.21
N THR A 26 6.20 33.66 7.43
CA THR A 26 6.63 32.34 7.90
C THR A 26 6.10 31.23 7.00
N LEU A 27 4.81 31.27 6.64
CA LEU A 27 4.20 30.29 5.73
C LEU A 27 4.81 30.32 4.34
N ARG A 28 5.17 31.53 3.83
CA ARG A 28 5.88 31.70 2.57
C ARG A 28 7.28 31.09 2.61
N GLN A 29 8.00 31.27 3.71
CA GLN A 29 9.33 30.65 3.89
C GLN A 29 9.24 29.13 3.91
N MET A 30 8.26 28.57 4.63
CA MET A 30 8.00 27.14 4.65
C MET A 30 7.64 26.60 3.26
N ALA A 31 6.78 27.32 2.52
CA ALA A 31 6.39 26.95 1.16
C ALA A 31 7.59 26.89 0.23
N ARG A 32 8.44 27.93 0.21
CA ARG A 32 9.69 27.97 -0.56
C ARG A 32 10.63 26.81 -0.20
N GLY A 33 10.79 26.55 1.10
CA GLY A 33 11.66 25.47 1.58
C GLY A 33 11.20 24.09 1.12
N LEU A 34 9.89 23.80 1.24
CA LEU A 34 9.31 22.52 0.79
C LEU A 34 9.38 22.39 -0.74
N ALA A 35 9.00 23.43 -1.48
CA ALA A 35 9.05 23.41 -2.94
C ALA A 35 10.49 23.20 -3.45
N ALA A 36 11.48 23.83 -2.82
CA ALA A 36 12.88 23.64 -3.17
C ALA A 36 13.39 22.24 -2.82
N GLN A 37 13.00 21.70 -1.66
CA GLN A 37 13.40 20.36 -1.19
C GLN A 37 12.89 19.25 -2.09
N PHE A 38 11.64 19.34 -2.52
CA PHE A 38 10.97 18.28 -3.31
C PHE A 38 10.97 18.55 -4.82
N GLY A 39 11.48 19.71 -5.25
CA GLY A 39 11.65 20.07 -6.66
C GLY A 39 10.38 20.56 -7.36
N SER A 40 10.46 20.70 -8.68
CA SER A 40 9.42 21.33 -9.50
C SER A 40 8.06 20.61 -9.50
N ASN A 41 8.01 19.35 -9.11
CA ASN A 41 6.77 18.58 -9.01
C ASN A 41 6.01 18.81 -7.71
N CYS A 42 6.57 19.61 -6.78
CA CYS A 42 5.95 19.92 -5.50
C CYS A 42 5.41 21.35 -5.51
N GLU A 43 4.11 21.48 -5.66
CA GLU A 43 3.40 22.74 -5.46
C GLU A 43 3.07 22.91 -3.97
N VAL A 44 3.30 24.11 -3.45
CA VAL A 44 2.84 24.50 -2.10
C VAL A 44 1.99 25.76 -2.22
N VAL A 45 0.77 25.71 -1.66
CA VAL A 45 -0.22 26.79 -1.74
C VAL A 45 -0.65 27.19 -0.34
N VAL A 46 -0.69 28.49 -0.07
CA VAL A 46 -1.27 29.06 1.15
C VAL A 46 -2.56 29.78 0.79
N HIS A 47 -3.65 29.30 1.37
CA HIS A 47 -4.95 29.98 1.30
C HIS A 47 -5.20 30.76 2.58
N GLU A 48 -5.61 32.00 2.46
CA GLU A 48 -6.18 32.77 3.56
C GLU A 48 -7.70 32.68 3.51
N ILE A 49 -8.33 32.34 4.64
CA ILE A 49 -9.77 32.16 4.73
C ILE A 49 -10.38 33.40 5.39
N SER A 50 -11.20 34.11 4.65
CA SER A 50 -11.91 35.29 5.12
C SER A 50 -13.42 35.17 4.88
N GLU A 51 -14.24 35.91 5.69
CA GLU A 51 -15.69 35.94 5.51
C GLU A 51 -16.11 36.59 4.18
N ARG A 52 -15.20 37.35 3.54
CA ARG A 52 -15.53 38.17 2.37
C ARG A 52 -15.32 37.47 1.04
N SER A 53 -14.50 36.49 0.98
CA SER A 53 -14.26 35.73 -0.28
C SER A 53 -13.47 34.44 -0.08
N THR A 54 -14.12 33.33 -0.34
CA THR A 54 -13.43 32.06 -0.57
C THR A 54 -12.94 31.94 -2.01
N SER A 55 -13.41 32.81 -2.93
CA SER A 55 -13.05 32.75 -4.35
C SER A 55 -11.66 33.31 -4.69
N HIS A 56 -11.05 34.08 -3.79
CA HIS A 56 -9.73 34.68 -3.98
C HIS A 56 -8.88 34.44 -2.71
N SER A 57 -8.55 33.21 -2.45
CA SER A 57 -7.92 32.81 -1.17
C SER A 57 -6.44 32.54 -1.26
N VAL A 58 -5.88 32.30 -2.47
CA VAL A 58 -4.44 31.99 -2.64
C VAL A 58 -3.60 33.26 -2.40
N VAL A 59 -2.87 33.29 -1.27
CA VAL A 59 -2.02 34.41 -0.85
C VAL A 59 -0.52 34.11 -0.99
N ALA A 60 -0.15 32.85 -1.19
CA ALA A 60 1.18 32.43 -1.56
C ALA A 60 1.11 31.12 -2.35
N ILE A 61 1.99 30.95 -3.31
CA ILE A 61 2.10 29.75 -4.12
C ILE A 61 3.54 29.58 -4.64
N GLU A 62 4.03 28.35 -4.55
CA GLU A 62 5.29 27.91 -5.16
C GLU A 62 4.96 26.77 -6.14
N ASN A 63 5.65 26.74 -7.28
CA ASN A 63 5.43 25.74 -8.35
C ASN A 63 3.97 25.61 -8.83
N GLY A 64 3.26 26.73 -8.92
CA GLY A 64 1.85 26.75 -9.31
C GLY A 64 1.52 26.13 -10.68
N HIS A 65 2.53 25.82 -11.50
CA HIS A 65 2.37 25.09 -12.77
C HIS A 65 1.94 23.63 -12.56
N VAL A 66 2.09 23.08 -11.35
CA VAL A 66 1.66 21.70 -11.04
C VAL A 66 0.15 21.57 -11.16
N SER A 67 -0.60 22.46 -10.53
CA SER A 67 -2.07 22.47 -10.59
C SER A 67 -2.63 23.48 -11.61
N GLY A 68 -1.79 24.37 -12.14
CA GLY A 68 -2.19 25.50 -12.97
C GLY A 68 -2.71 26.71 -12.18
N ARG A 69 -2.63 26.71 -10.85
CA ARG A 69 -3.11 27.79 -9.97
C ARG A 69 -2.17 28.98 -9.94
N LYS A 70 -2.76 30.13 -9.57
CA LYS A 70 -2.08 31.42 -9.43
C LYS A 70 -2.49 32.13 -8.17
N LEU A 71 -1.73 33.14 -7.78
CA LEU A 71 -2.13 34.06 -6.72
C LEU A 71 -3.54 34.63 -7.00
N GLY A 72 -4.39 34.65 -5.98
CA GLY A 72 -5.75 35.12 -6.06
C GLY A 72 -6.78 34.08 -6.49
N ASP A 73 -6.37 32.85 -6.83
CA ASP A 73 -7.33 31.79 -7.14
C ASP A 73 -8.02 31.26 -5.87
N GLY A 74 -9.13 30.51 -6.06
CA GLY A 74 -9.90 29.89 -4.98
C GLY A 74 -9.33 28.55 -4.50
N PRO A 75 -9.87 28.00 -3.40
CA PRO A 75 -9.51 26.68 -2.91
C PRO A 75 -10.08 25.57 -3.78
N SER A 76 -9.58 24.34 -3.59
CA SER A 76 -10.14 23.16 -4.26
C SER A 76 -11.53 22.79 -3.69
N GLN A 77 -12.29 22.00 -4.46
CA GLN A 77 -13.57 21.46 -4.01
C GLN A 77 -13.45 20.71 -2.68
N VAL A 78 -12.41 19.87 -2.52
CA VAL A 78 -12.15 19.12 -1.27
C VAL A 78 -12.01 20.04 -0.07
N VAL A 79 -11.31 21.16 -0.23
CA VAL A 79 -11.14 22.18 0.83
C VAL A 79 -12.47 22.87 1.15
N LEU A 80 -13.25 23.23 0.12
CA LEU A 80 -14.56 23.85 0.32
C LEU A 80 -15.54 22.93 1.03
N GLU A 81 -15.56 21.64 0.67
CA GLU A 81 -16.42 20.64 1.32
C GLU A 81 -16.08 20.49 2.81
N GLN A 82 -14.81 20.54 3.18
CA GLN A 82 -14.41 20.47 4.59
C GLN A 82 -14.77 21.73 5.37
N LEU A 83 -14.65 22.89 4.75
CA LEU A 83 -15.06 24.16 5.38
C LEU A 83 -16.59 24.28 5.57
N GLY A 84 -17.38 23.63 4.70
CA GLY A 84 -18.83 23.63 4.70
C GLY A 84 -19.49 22.64 5.66
N LYS A 85 -18.75 21.70 6.28
CA LYS A 85 -19.32 20.68 7.16
C LYS A 85 -19.70 21.24 8.53
N ASP A 86 -20.98 21.44 8.73
CA ASP A 86 -21.77 21.57 9.99
C ASP A 86 -21.03 22.05 11.25
N GLY A 87 -20.35 23.20 11.17
CA GLY A 87 -19.79 23.87 12.35
C GLY A 87 -18.71 23.09 13.11
N ARG A 88 -18.28 21.93 12.63
CA ARG A 88 -17.10 21.24 13.12
C ARG A 88 -15.87 21.83 12.45
N ALA A 89 -14.84 22.08 13.23
CA ALA A 89 -13.55 22.46 12.68
C ALA A 89 -13.01 21.31 11.83
N PRO A 90 -12.66 21.53 10.53
CA PRO A 90 -12.11 20.49 9.68
C PRO A 90 -10.81 19.97 10.27
N GLU A 91 -10.60 18.66 10.24
CA GLU A 91 -9.31 18.03 10.58
C GLU A 91 -8.35 18.09 9.41
N ASP A 92 -7.04 18.07 9.70
CA ASP A 92 -6.02 18.01 8.66
C ASP A 92 -6.20 16.76 7.79
N GLN A 93 -6.13 16.95 6.49
CA GLN A 93 -6.17 15.85 5.53
C GLN A 93 -4.78 15.65 4.95
N LEU A 94 -4.19 14.50 5.20
CA LEU A 94 -2.83 14.20 4.79
C LEU A 94 -2.79 13.06 3.79
N CYS A 95 -1.94 13.23 2.75
CA CYS A 95 -1.61 12.16 1.79
C CYS A 95 -2.81 11.57 1.03
N TYR A 96 -3.79 12.39 0.66
CA TYR A 96 -4.90 11.97 -0.19
C TYR A 96 -4.61 12.22 -1.68
N LEU A 97 -5.32 11.52 -2.56
CA LEU A 97 -5.15 11.67 -3.99
C LEU A 97 -6.12 12.71 -4.56
N THR A 98 -5.60 13.57 -5.44
CA THR A 98 -6.39 14.49 -6.27
C THR A 98 -5.97 14.41 -7.73
N ARG A 99 -6.80 14.93 -8.63
CA ARG A 99 -6.46 15.08 -10.06
C ARG A 99 -6.61 16.51 -10.49
N THR A 100 -5.70 16.94 -11.34
CA THR A 100 -5.83 18.23 -12.04
C THR A 100 -6.75 18.10 -13.25
N PRO A 101 -7.27 19.20 -13.80
CA PRO A 101 -8.10 19.17 -15.02
C PRO A 101 -7.37 18.59 -16.25
N ASP A 102 -6.04 18.74 -16.31
CA ASP A 102 -5.17 18.16 -17.35
C ASP A 102 -4.76 16.71 -17.08
N GLY A 103 -5.31 16.09 -16.01
CA GLY A 103 -5.20 14.66 -15.76
C GLY A 103 -4.03 14.23 -14.88
N LYS A 104 -3.17 15.13 -14.39
CA LYS A 104 -2.08 14.78 -13.47
C LYS A 104 -2.63 14.18 -12.19
N LEU A 105 -1.95 13.19 -11.64
CA LEU A 105 -2.26 12.59 -10.36
C LEU A 105 -1.39 13.22 -9.28
N LEU A 106 -2.04 13.86 -8.29
CA LEU A 106 -1.35 14.52 -7.19
C LEU A 106 -1.56 13.76 -5.87
N LYS A 107 -0.48 13.64 -5.09
CA LYS A 107 -0.55 13.32 -3.66
C LYS A 107 -0.64 14.63 -2.90
N SER A 108 -1.80 14.89 -2.30
CA SER A 108 -2.16 16.16 -1.69
C SER A 108 -2.24 16.06 -0.17
N SER A 109 -1.93 17.17 0.51
CA SER A 109 -2.15 17.35 1.94
C SER A 109 -2.69 18.74 2.19
N SER A 110 -3.68 18.87 3.08
CA SER A 110 -4.29 20.14 3.52
C SER A 110 -4.21 20.25 5.03
N ILE A 111 -3.48 21.25 5.52
CA ILE A 111 -3.26 21.55 6.94
C ILE A 111 -4.04 22.81 7.26
N TYR A 112 -4.96 22.72 8.23
CA TYR A 112 -5.85 23.81 8.60
C TYR A 112 -5.27 24.62 9.76
N ILE A 113 -4.80 25.82 9.46
CA ILE A 113 -4.22 26.75 10.43
C ILE A 113 -5.35 27.49 11.15
N ARG A 114 -5.29 27.49 12.47
CA ARG A 114 -6.36 28.01 13.35
C ARG A 114 -5.91 29.26 14.10
N ASP A 115 -6.86 30.14 14.30
CA ASP A 115 -6.67 31.27 15.22
C ASP A 115 -6.81 30.82 16.70
N GLU A 116 -6.55 31.74 17.63
CA GLU A 116 -6.64 31.51 19.09
C GLU A 116 -8.08 31.08 19.55
N SER A 117 -9.08 31.29 18.72
CA SER A 117 -10.47 30.86 18.97
C SER A 117 -10.78 29.47 18.41
N GLY A 118 -9.79 28.81 17.74
CA GLY A 118 -9.93 27.51 17.11
C GLY A 118 -10.57 27.55 15.72
N ARG A 119 -10.81 28.75 15.13
CA ARG A 119 -11.37 28.89 13.79
C ARG A 119 -10.26 28.84 12.74
N VAL A 120 -10.53 28.22 11.60
CA VAL A 120 -9.59 28.16 10.47
C VAL A 120 -9.41 29.57 9.90
N CYS A 121 -8.19 30.08 9.91
CA CYS A 121 -7.80 31.34 9.31
C CYS A 121 -6.96 31.18 8.05
N ALA A 122 -6.30 30.03 7.87
CA ALA A 122 -5.56 29.71 6.67
C ALA A 122 -5.53 28.19 6.42
N ILE A 123 -5.17 27.81 5.19
CA ILE A 123 -4.94 26.42 4.81
C ILE A 123 -3.60 26.37 4.08
N PHE A 124 -2.73 25.49 4.54
CA PHE A 124 -1.45 25.20 3.93
C PHE A 124 -1.57 23.87 3.16
N CYS A 125 -1.50 23.95 1.83
CA CYS A 125 -1.66 22.79 0.95
C CYS A 125 -0.32 22.42 0.32
N ILE A 126 -0.02 21.11 0.28
CA ILE A 126 1.10 20.53 -0.44
C ILE A 126 0.51 19.60 -1.50
N ASN A 127 0.87 19.81 -2.76
CA ASN A 127 0.42 19.00 -3.89
C ASN A 127 1.65 18.48 -4.64
N PHE A 128 1.89 17.20 -4.58
CA PHE A 128 3.04 16.58 -5.24
C PHE A 128 2.57 15.76 -6.45
N ASP A 129 3.03 16.14 -7.65
CA ASP A 129 2.73 15.42 -8.88
C ASP A 129 3.47 14.07 -8.88
N ILE A 130 2.70 13.00 -8.72
CA ILE A 130 3.18 11.61 -8.71
C ILE A 130 2.90 10.89 -10.02
N SER A 131 2.45 11.57 -11.07
CA SER A 131 2.03 10.93 -12.33
C SER A 131 3.14 10.06 -12.92
N ALA A 132 4.36 10.60 -13.03
CA ALA A 132 5.50 9.85 -13.55
C ALA A 132 5.91 8.68 -12.64
N LEU A 133 5.81 8.85 -11.31
CA LEU A 133 6.11 7.79 -10.36
C LEU A 133 5.08 6.64 -10.44
N ALA A 134 3.79 6.97 -10.56
CA ALA A 134 2.73 5.98 -10.74
C ALA A 134 2.88 5.19 -12.05
N MET A 135 3.29 5.87 -13.13
CA MET A 135 3.60 5.19 -14.40
C MET A 135 4.81 4.26 -14.27
N ALA A 136 5.86 4.70 -13.60
CA ALA A 136 7.04 3.87 -13.34
C ALA A 136 6.72 2.65 -12.46
N GLU A 137 5.92 2.84 -11.41
CA GLU A 137 5.42 1.76 -10.55
C GLU A 137 4.66 0.73 -11.38
N GLN A 138 3.73 1.16 -12.24
CA GLN A 138 2.98 0.26 -13.10
C GLN A 138 3.86 -0.51 -14.07
N ALA A 139 4.86 0.15 -14.67
CA ALA A 139 5.83 -0.50 -15.55
C ALA A 139 6.66 -1.55 -14.81
N LEU A 140 7.15 -1.23 -13.61
CA LEU A 140 7.89 -2.15 -12.76
C LEU A 140 7.01 -3.32 -12.30
N ALA A 141 5.77 -3.06 -11.90
CA ALA A 141 4.83 -4.11 -11.53
C ALA A 141 4.61 -5.11 -12.67
N GLY A 142 4.54 -4.63 -13.92
CA GLY A 142 4.43 -5.50 -15.10
C GLY A 142 5.65 -6.41 -15.30
N LEU A 143 6.84 -5.94 -14.94
CA LEU A 143 8.07 -6.71 -15.04
C LEU A 143 8.30 -7.67 -13.85
N THR A 144 7.82 -7.31 -12.67
CA THR A 144 8.01 -8.07 -11.43
C THR A 144 6.84 -9.01 -11.12
N SER A 145 5.69 -8.80 -11.78
CA SER A 145 4.55 -9.69 -11.61
C SER A 145 4.88 -11.08 -12.15
N ALA A 146 4.77 -12.08 -11.30
CA ALA A 146 4.86 -13.49 -11.66
C ALA A 146 3.54 -14.18 -11.32
N HIS A 147 3.14 -15.14 -12.13
CA HIS A 147 2.04 -16.03 -11.77
C HIS A 147 2.63 -17.09 -10.85
N PRO A 148 2.24 -17.16 -9.58
CA PRO A 148 2.76 -18.19 -8.69
C PRO A 148 2.37 -19.57 -9.25
N ALA A 149 3.37 -20.39 -9.54
CA ALA A 149 3.19 -21.77 -10.00
C ALA A 149 2.81 -22.73 -8.84
N GLY A 150 2.29 -22.20 -7.71
CA GLY A 150 1.99 -22.93 -6.49
C GLY A 150 2.32 -22.09 -5.25
N GLU A 151 2.14 -22.67 -4.07
CA GLU A 151 2.42 -22.01 -2.79
C GLU A 151 3.91 -21.73 -2.51
N GLU A 152 4.82 -22.45 -3.19
CA GLU A 152 6.27 -22.26 -3.07
C GLU A 152 6.90 -21.89 -4.41
N THR A 153 7.81 -20.92 -4.41
CA THR A 153 8.58 -20.55 -5.60
C THR A 153 9.64 -21.64 -5.87
N PRO A 154 9.61 -22.31 -7.04
CA PRO A 154 10.60 -23.33 -7.37
C PRO A 154 12.02 -22.77 -7.37
N ARG A 155 12.96 -23.49 -6.78
CA ARG A 155 14.39 -23.15 -6.83
C ARG A 155 15.00 -23.59 -8.15
N ILE A 156 15.81 -22.73 -8.74
CA ILE A 156 16.66 -23.13 -9.89
C ILE A 156 17.88 -23.84 -9.32
N THR A 157 17.95 -25.15 -9.54
CA THR A 157 19.09 -25.98 -9.11
C THR A 157 20.15 -26.03 -10.19
N HIS A 158 21.43 -26.13 -9.79
CA HIS A 158 22.56 -26.16 -10.75
C HIS A 158 22.79 -27.52 -11.39
N ASN A 159 22.30 -28.57 -10.75
CA ASN A 159 22.43 -29.94 -11.25
C ASN A 159 21.28 -30.83 -10.81
N VAL A 160 21.18 -31.99 -11.44
CA VAL A 160 20.06 -32.93 -11.23
C VAL A 160 20.07 -33.56 -9.81
N ASN A 161 21.24 -33.64 -9.16
CA ASN A 161 21.31 -34.16 -7.80
C ASN A 161 20.78 -33.19 -6.78
N ASP A 162 21.05 -31.87 -6.95
CA ASP A 162 20.49 -30.82 -6.11
C ASP A 162 18.97 -30.76 -6.28
N LEU A 163 18.47 -30.90 -7.51
CA LEU A 163 17.04 -31.00 -7.77
C LEU A 163 16.39 -32.18 -7.03
N LEU A 164 17.05 -33.34 -7.04
CA LEU A 164 16.56 -34.51 -6.33
C LEU A 164 16.56 -34.30 -4.82
N ASP A 165 17.57 -33.62 -4.26
CA ASP A 165 17.61 -33.26 -2.84
C ASP A 165 16.48 -32.29 -2.46
N ASP A 166 16.25 -31.27 -3.30
CA ASP A 166 15.14 -30.32 -3.11
C ASP A 166 13.78 -31.04 -3.14
N LEU A 167 13.55 -31.97 -4.07
CA LEU A 167 12.30 -32.75 -4.17
C LEU A 167 12.10 -33.64 -2.94
N ILE A 168 13.18 -34.28 -2.44
CA ILE A 168 13.12 -35.07 -1.22
C ILE A 168 12.73 -34.18 -0.02
N GLU A 169 13.35 -33.00 0.12
CA GLU A 169 13.03 -32.05 1.18
C GLU A 169 11.57 -31.55 1.09
N GLN A 170 11.08 -31.29 -0.13
CA GLN A 170 9.68 -30.93 -0.36
C GLN A 170 8.73 -32.05 0.08
N SER A 171 9.07 -33.32 -0.21
CA SER A 171 8.27 -34.47 0.19
C SER A 171 8.21 -34.62 1.72
N ASP A 172 9.31 -34.32 2.42
CA ASP A 172 9.34 -34.34 3.89
C ASP A 172 8.46 -33.23 4.48
N ARG A 173 8.52 -32.03 3.91
CA ARG A 173 7.64 -30.89 4.31
C ARG A 173 6.16 -31.21 4.08
N LEU A 174 5.82 -31.83 2.94
CA LEU A 174 4.44 -32.25 2.61
C LEU A 174 3.87 -33.19 3.69
N ILE A 175 4.70 -34.10 4.21
CA ILE A 175 4.27 -35.04 5.26
C ILE A 175 4.30 -34.40 6.64
N GLY A 176 5.19 -33.43 6.89
CA GLY A 176 5.29 -32.69 8.16
C GLY A 176 5.79 -33.53 9.35
N LYS A 177 6.44 -34.67 9.08
CA LYS A 177 6.98 -35.58 10.10
C LYS A 177 8.40 -36.03 9.74
N PRO A 178 9.31 -36.16 10.71
CA PRO A 178 10.60 -36.81 10.47
C PRO A 178 10.42 -38.24 9.90
N VAL A 179 11.27 -38.63 8.98
CA VAL A 179 11.21 -39.97 8.30
C VAL A 179 11.12 -41.13 9.28
N ALA A 180 11.83 -41.04 10.42
CA ALA A 180 11.79 -42.05 11.45
C ALA A 180 10.41 -42.26 12.12
N LEU A 181 9.53 -41.24 12.00
CA LEU A 181 8.16 -41.25 12.56
C LEU A 181 7.09 -41.44 11.51
N MET A 182 7.47 -41.58 10.24
CA MET A 182 6.53 -41.78 9.14
C MET A 182 5.95 -43.19 9.16
N SER A 183 4.63 -43.28 9.06
CA SER A 183 3.91 -44.53 8.82
C SER A 183 4.18 -45.06 7.38
N LYS A 184 3.72 -46.27 7.09
CA LYS A 184 3.77 -46.78 5.73
C LYS A 184 3.00 -45.86 4.75
N GLU A 185 1.82 -45.43 5.16
CA GLU A 185 0.96 -44.54 4.37
C GLU A 185 1.63 -43.18 4.10
N ASP A 186 2.30 -42.63 5.12
CA ASP A 186 3.07 -41.37 4.99
C ASP A 186 4.19 -41.55 3.94
N LYS A 187 4.94 -42.65 3.99
CA LYS A 187 6.00 -42.94 3.02
C LYS A 187 5.44 -43.17 1.61
N VAL A 188 4.32 -43.85 1.47
CA VAL A 188 3.62 -44.02 0.19
C VAL A 188 3.26 -42.65 -0.40
N ARG A 189 2.68 -41.75 0.38
CA ARG A 189 2.31 -40.40 -0.08
C ARG A 189 3.54 -39.59 -0.52
N ALA A 190 4.64 -39.63 0.24
CA ALA A 190 5.88 -38.95 -0.10
C ALA A 190 6.48 -39.49 -1.42
N ILE A 191 6.45 -40.81 -1.61
CA ILE A 191 6.99 -41.46 -2.82
C ILE A 191 6.11 -41.16 -4.05
N HIS A 192 4.80 -41.11 -3.91
CA HIS A 192 3.92 -40.68 -4.98
C HIS A 192 4.19 -39.21 -5.38
N PHE A 193 4.33 -38.32 -4.40
CA PHE A 193 4.74 -36.93 -4.65
C PHE A 193 6.04 -36.86 -5.46
N LEU A 194 7.07 -37.59 -5.03
CA LEU A 194 8.38 -37.65 -5.74
C LEU A 194 8.24 -38.14 -7.17
N ASN A 195 7.39 -39.15 -7.40
CA ASN A 195 7.14 -39.68 -8.74
C ASN A 195 6.41 -38.69 -9.64
N GLU A 196 5.38 -38.06 -9.12
CA GLU A 196 4.58 -37.01 -9.83
C GLU A 196 5.44 -35.81 -10.23
N HIS A 197 6.45 -35.47 -9.42
CA HIS A 197 7.39 -34.37 -9.69
C HIS A 197 8.64 -34.82 -10.45
N GLY A 198 8.64 -36.06 -10.98
CA GLY A 198 9.72 -36.55 -11.87
C GLY A 198 11.01 -36.97 -11.18
N ALA A 199 11.05 -37.08 -9.85
CA ALA A 199 12.24 -37.49 -9.10
C ALA A 199 12.80 -38.85 -9.56
N LEU A 200 11.93 -39.79 -9.96
CA LEU A 200 12.32 -41.12 -10.42
C LEU A 200 12.86 -41.15 -11.85
N LEU A 201 12.75 -40.09 -12.62
CA LEU A 201 13.39 -39.92 -13.93
C LEU A 201 14.89 -39.67 -13.82
N VAL A 202 15.34 -39.26 -12.63
CA VAL A 202 16.76 -39.00 -12.37
C VAL A 202 17.53 -40.31 -12.23
N THR A 203 18.63 -40.47 -12.94
CA THR A 203 19.47 -41.67 -12.88
C THR A 203 19.92 -41.94 -11.44
N LYS A 204 19.77 -43.18 -10.98
CA LYS A 204 20.10 -43.65 -9.63
C LYS A 204 19.28 -42.98 -8.49
N SER A 205 18.22 -42.22 -8.78
CA SER A 205 17.38 -41.58 -7.76
C SER A 205 16.72 -42.62 -6.84
N GLY A 206 16.29 -43.76 -7.38
CA GLY A 206 15.67 -44.81 -6.57
C GLY A 206 16.51 -45.30 -5.40
N ASP A 207 17.85 -45.36 -5.57
CA ASP A 207 18.75 -45.74 -4.48
C ASP A 207 18.82 -44.65 -3.40
N LYS A 208 18.88 -43.39 -3.82
CA LYS A 208 18.93 -42.23 -2.91
C LYS A 208 17.61 -42.06 -2.13
N ILE A 209 16.47 -42.17 -2.82
CA ILE A 209 15.15 -42.10 -2.22
C ILE A 209 14.92 -43.28 -1.25
N ALA A 210 15.23 -44.50 -1.67
CA ALA A 210 15.06 -45.66 -0.79
C ALA A 210 15.91 -45.55 0.49
N LYS A 211 17.17 -45.08 0.36
CA LYS A 211 18.05 -44.81 1.50
C LYS A 211 17.47 -43.73 2.43
N HIS A 212 16.93 -42.65 1.88
CA HIS A 212 16.34 -41.57 2.66
C HIS A 212 15.15 -42.06 3.52
N PHE A 213 14.22 -42.78 2.92
CA PHE A 213 13.07 -43.34 3.64
C PHE A 213 13.32 -44.61 4.44
N GLY A 214 14.56 -45.11 4.45
CA GLY A 214 14.94 -46.32 5.18
C GLY A 214 14.20 -47.56 4.71
N ILE A 215 14.00 -47.69 3.37
CA ILE A 215 13.30 -48.84 2.75
C ILE A 215 14.18 -49.46 1.69
N SER A 216 13.84 -50.69 1.25
CA SER A 216 14.49 -51.32 0.10
C SER A 216 14.03 -50.68 -1.20
N LYS A 217 14.87 -50.77 -2.25
CA LYS A 217 14.49 -50.35 -3.61
C LYS A 217 13.27 -51.11 -4.13
N TYR A 218 13.16 -52.37 -3.81
CA TYR A 218 11.96 -53.16 -4.12
C TYR A 218 10.70 -52.58 -3.45
N THR A 219 10.79 -52.23 -2.19
CA THR A 219 9.71 -51.61 -1.43
C THR A 219 9.32 -50.25 -2.04
N LEU A 220 10.30 -49.43 -2.47
CA LEU A 220 10.07 -48.17 -3.15
C LEU A 220 9.12 -48.33 -4.35
N TYR A 221 9.49 -49.24 -5.27
CA TYR A 221 8.70 -49.47 -6.48
C TYR A 221 7.35 -50.15 -6.16
N SER A 222 7.27 -51.02 -5.17
CA SER A 222 6.01 -51.59 -4.70
C SER A 222 5.06 -50.52 -4.15
N TYR A 223 5.57 -49.40 -3.59
CA TYR A 223 4.75 -48.31 -3.11
C TYR A 223 4.16 -47.47 -4.24
N LEU A 224 4.77 -47.42 -5.40
CA LEU A 224 4.21 -46.76 -6.58
C LEU A 224 2.99 -47.48 -7.16
N ASP A 225 2.94 -48.83 -6.98
CA ASP A 225 1.81 -49.64 -7.44
C ASP A 225 0.59 -49.56 -6.50
N VAL A 226 0.77 -49.01 -5.31
CA VAL A 226 -0.32 -48.76 -4.36
C VAL A 226 -1.15 -47.56 -4.83
N LYS A 227 -2.35 -47.83 -5.38
CA LYS A 227 -3.31 -46.72 -5.70
C LYS A 227 -3.62 -45.97 -4.42
N THR A 228 -3.25 -44.71 -4.35
CA THR A 228 -3.73 -43.78 -3.34
C THR A 228 -5.22 -43.65 -3.52
N GLY A 229 -5.99 -44.25 -2.60
CA GLY A 229 -7.45 -44.27 -2.67
C GLY A 229 -7.99 -42.85 -2.58
N GLY A 230 -8.34 -42.30 -3.75
CA GLY A 230 -9.19 -41.11 -3.82
C GLY A 230 -10.54 -41.49 -3.23
N LYS A 231 -10.95 -40.85 -2.11
CA LYS A 231 -12.34 -40.80 -1.73
C LYS A 231 -13.06 -40.00 -2.81
N SER A 232 -13.76 -40.70 -3.72
CA SER A 232 -14.85 -40.10 -4.48
C SER A 232 -15.91 -39.75 -3.46
N ASN A 233 -16.17 -38.49 -3.21
CA ASN A 233 -17.41 -38.04 -2.62
C ASN A 233 -18.44 -38.01 -3.76
N ASP A 234 -19.41 -38.91 -3.68
CA ASP A 234 -20.73 -38.72 -4.29
C ASP A 234 -21.45 -37.53 -3.65
#